data_722e2fe78f48d17d984a2f68265bd387
#
_entry.id   722e2fe78f48d17d984a2f68265bd387
#
_cell.length_a   1.000
_cell.length_b   1.000
_cell.length_c   1.000
_cell.angle_alpha   90.00
_cell.angle_beta   90.00
_cell.angle_gamma   90.00
#
_symmetry.space_group_name_H-M   'P 1'
#
loop_
_entity.id
_entity.type
_entity.pdbx_description
1 polymer ?
#
loop_
_entity_poly.entity_id
_entity_poly.type
_entity_poly.pdbx_seq_one_letter_code
_entity_poly.pdbx_strand_id
1 'polypeptide(L)'
;FDITQKVGIDLPSESTSRLADRDYKKSWYQQNKDFYCNYKERATKAQQTAFLLQLAAENCVDGDKVRAGDAVNFSIGQGDTVLTPLKLTQMYAAIANGGTIWQMMVAKAIVKTDGTVVKTFTPQKLGTVKTAPSVLSFLRGSLREVVVSGTGAGVFAGFPVEISGKTGTGQVFGRNPNGSLKDDTSWFASYAPSKNPRYAVVMMVGQGGFGASTSGVGVKQIYQTLFGVVGNKVVPGAALFPEGKPPTKLPKISPATKPKEASK
;
A
#
# COMPACT_ATOMS: atom_id res chain seq x y z
N PHE A 1 2.70 5.32 -13.72
CA PHE A 1 3.51 4.96 -12.55
C PHE A 1 4.42 3.80 -12.91
N ASP A 2 5.70 3.89 -12.61
CA ASP A 2 6.58 2.72 -12.68
C ASP A 2 6.51 1.99 -11.34
N ILE A 3 5.67 0.95 -11.26
CA ILE A 3 5.42 0.24 -10.01
C ILE A 3 6.60 -0.63 -9.57
N THR A 4 7.50 -0.99 -10.47
CA THR A 4 8.65 -1.86 -10.18
C THR A 4 9.83 -1.10 -9.59
N GLN A 5 9.89 0.22 -9.77
CA GLN A 5 10.93 1.07 -9.21
C GLN A 5 10.72 1.32 -7.71
N LYS A 6 11.80 1.39 -6.97
CA LYS A 6 11.79 1.82 -5.57
C LYS A 6 11.26 3.24 -5.42
N VAL A 7 10.66 3.56 -4.29
CA VAL A 7 10.23 4.93 -3.99
C VAL A 7 11.40 5.81 -3.53
N GLY A 8 12.55 5.19 -3.24
CA GLY A 8 13.77 5.86 -2.83
C GLY A 8 13.75 6.38 -1.39
N ILE A 9 13.04 5.69 -0.50
CA ILE A 9 12.98 6.08 0.92
C ILE A 9 14.37 5.97 1.56
N ASP A 10 14.68 6.89 2.45
CA ASP A 10 15.94 6.98 3.19
C ASP A 10 16.04 5.98 4.36
N LEU A 11 15.44 4.79 4.19
CA LEU A 11 15.51 3.66 5.10
C LEU A 11 16.16 2.46 4.41
N PRO A 12 16.88 1.60 5.14
CA PRO A 12 17.49 0.41 4.56
C PRO A 12 16.44 -0.64 4.16
N SER A 13 16.81 -1.51 3.22
CA SER A 13 16.05 -2.70 2.84
C SER A 13 14.66 -2.44 2.25
N GLU A 14 14.50 -1.37 1.45
CA GLU A 14 13.26 -1.13 0.72
C GLU A 14 12.95 -2.29 -0.23
N SER A 15 11.78 -2.91 -0.08
CA SER A 15 11.26 -3.93 -0.98
C SER A 15 10.68 -3.31 -2.24
N THR A 16 10.85 -3.98 -3.39
CA THR A 16 10.24 -3.58 -4.65
C THR A 16 8.86 -4.19 -4.81
N SER A 17 7.99 -3.50 -5.51
CA SER A 17 6.76 -4.07 -6.06
C SER A 17 7.07 -4.92 -7.29
N ARG A 18 6.13 -5.76 -7.70
CA ARG A 18 6.27 -6.66 -8.85
C ARG A 18 5.07 -6.51 -9.78
N LEU A 19 5.34 -6.28 -11.05
CA LEU A 19 4.35 -6.35 -12.11
C LEU A 19 4.35 -7.76 -12.71
N ALA A 20 3.20 -8.41 -12.72
CA ALA A 20 3.04 -9.73 -13.34
C ALA A 20 2.84 -9.60 -14.86
N ASP A 21 3.85 -9.08 -15.55
CA ASP A 21 3.89 -9.00 -17.00
C ASP A 21 4.34 -10.31 -17.66
N ARG A 22 4.50 -10.28 -18.98
CA ARG A 22 4.94 -11.45 -19.75
C ARG A 22 6.36 -11.88 -19.42
N ASP A 23 7.25 -10.94 -19.12
CA ASP A 23 8.65 -11.23 -18.79
C ASP A 23 8.76 -11.85 -17.41
N TYR A 24 7.98 -11.35 -16.45
CA TYR A 24 7.83 -12.01 -15.15
C TYR A 24 7.31 -13.43 -15.30
N LYS A 25 6.25 -13.64 -16.08
CA LYS A 25 5.64 -14.98 -16.28
C LYS A 25 6.65 -15.98 -16.84
N LYS A 26 7.45 -15.57 -17.84
CA LYS A 26 8.52 -16.39 -18.43
C LYS A 26 9.61 -16.72 -17.41
N SER A 27 10.10 -15.70 -16.70
CA SER A 27 11.15 -15.88 -15.69
C SER A 27 10.69 -16.80 -14.56
N TRP A 28 9.47 -16.58 -14.08
CA TRP A 28 8.88 -17.41 -13.04
C TRP A 28 8.69 -18.86 -13.48
N TYR A 29 8.23 -19.07 -14.71
CA TYR A 29 8.10 -20.41 -15.30
C TYR A 29 9.43 -21.15 -15.37
N GLN A 30 10.48 -20.49 -15.83
CA GLN A 30 11.83 -21.11 -15.91
C GLN A 30 12.31 -21.60 -14.54
N GLN A 31 12.01 -20.87 -13.48
CA GLN A 31 12.40 -21.23 -12.12
C GLN A 31 11.52 -22.32 -11.49
N ASN A 32 10.28 -22.46 -11.94
CA ASN A 32 9.28 -23.33 -11.32
C ASN A 32 8.80 -24.47 -12.22
N LYS A 33 9.29 -24.58 -13.45
CA LYS A 33 8.88 -25.61 -14.42
C LYS A 33 9.01 -27.02 -13.84
N ASP A 34 10.16 -27.32 -13.25
CA ASP A 34 10.44 -28.62 -12.65
C ASP A 34 9.47 -28.98 -11.52
N PHE A 35 9.07 -28.01 -10.71
CA PHE A 35 8.04 -28.20 -9.68
C PHE A 35 6.71 -28.63 -10.31
N TYR A 36 6.25 -27.96 -11.37
CA TYR A 36 4.96 -28.27 -11.98
C TYR A 36 4.99 -29.59 -12.76
N CYS A 37 6.08 -29.86 -13.48
CA CYS A 37 6.19 -31.10 -14.25
C CYS A 37 6.28 -32.34 -13.36
N ASN A 38 6.84 -32.20 -12.16
CA ASN A 38 6.96 -33.28 -11.17
C ASN A 38 5.99 -33.11 -9.99
N TYR A 39 4.90 -32.34 -10.16
CA TYR A 39 3.97 -32.01 -9.08
C TYR A 39 3.36 -33.26 -8.44
N LYS A 40 2.92 -34.23 -9.24
CA LYS A 40 2.29 -35.46 -8.76
C LYS A 40 3.19 -36.26 -7.80
N GLU A 41 4.48 -36.28 -8.05
CA GLU A 41 5.46 -37.01 -7.23
C GLU A 41 5.81 -36.27 -5.94
N ARG A 42 5.76 -34.94 -5.98
CA ARG A 42 6.12 -34.06 -4.85
C ARG A 42 4.97 -33.73 -3.92
N ALA A 43 3.74 -33.76 -4.45
CA ALA A 43 2.55 -33.40 -3.71
C ALA A 43 2.12 -34.50 -2.74
N THR A 44 1.69 -34.11 -1.54
CA THR A 44 1.05 -35.06 -0.60
C THR A 44 -0.29 -35.54 -1.16
N LYS A 45 -0.80 -36.68 -0.69
CA LYS A 45 -2.10 -37.22 -1.11
C LYS A 45 -3.23 -36.19 -1.02
N ALA A 46 -3.23 -35.36 0.03
CA ALA A 46 -4.21 -34.28 0.21
C ALA A 46 -4.11 -33.17 -0.85
N GLN A 47 -2.94 -32.96 -1.45
CA GLN A 47 -2.69 -31.97 -2.52
C GLN A 47 -2.92 -32.55 -3.91
N GLN A 48 -3.07 -33.86 -4.08
CA GLN A 48 -3.31 -34.53 -5.35
C GLN A 48 -4.80 -34.53 -5.75
N THR A 49 -5.45 -33.37 -5.67
CA THR A 49 -6.82 -33.24 -6.19
C THR A 49 -6.79 -33.16 -7.72
N ALA A 50 -7.88 -33.58 -8.38
CA ALA A 50 -8.00 -33.51 -9.85
C ALA A 50 -7.71 -32.10 -10.37
N PHE A 51 -8.22 -31.08 -9.71
CA PHE A 51 -7.99 -29.67 -10.06
C PHE A 51 -6.51 -29.28 -9.98
N LEU A 52 -5.81 -29.61 -8.89
CA LEU A 52 -4.41 -29.23 -8.71
C LEU A 52 -3.48 -30.03 -9.65
N LEU A 53 -3.79 -31.27 -9.93
CA LEU A 53 -3.06 -32.08 -10.91
C LEU A 53 -3.23 -31.52 -12.33
N GLN A 54 -4.44 -31.14 -12.72
CA GLN A 54 -4.70 -30.49 -14.00
C GLN A 54 -3.96 -29.15 -14.08
N LEU A 55 -4.06 -28.31 -13.08
CA LEU A 55 -3.37 -27.01 -13.03
C LEU A 55 -1.85 -27.18 -13.15
N ALA A 56 -1.28 -28.17 -12.48
CA ALA A 56 0.14 -28.46 -12.57
C ALA A 56 0.53 -28.94 -13.98
N ALA A 57 -0.24 -29.84 -14.58
CA ALA A 57 0.00 -30.32 -15.96
C ALA A 57 -0.06 -29.15 -16.96
N GLU A 58 -1.05 -28.30 -16.87
CA GLU A 58 -1.16 -27.10 -17.71
C GLU A 58 0.02 -26.14 -17.52
N ASN A 59 0.46 -25.91 -16.28
CA ASN A 59 1.60 -25.05 -16.01
C ASN A 59 2.93 -25.70 -16.41
N CYS A 60 3.03 -27.02 -16.43
CA CYS A 60 4.20 -27.72 -16.96
C CYS A 60 4.40 -27.47 -18.47
N VAL A 61 3.32 -27.34 -19.22
CA VAL A 61 3.36 -27.16 -20.69
C VAL A 61 3.41 -25.69 -21.09
N ASP A 62 2.53 -24.89 -20.53
CA ASP A 62 2.24 -23.51 -20.97
C ASP A 62 2.38 -22.46 -19.85
N GLY A 63 3.14 -22.74 -18.79
CA GLY A 63 3.27 -21.85 -17.64
C GLY A 63 3.97 -20.53 -17.93
N ASP A 64 4.67 -20.39 -19.05
CA ASP A 64 5.29 -19.17 -19.55
C ASP A 64 4.31 -18.22 -20.26
N LYS A 65 3.11 -18.68 -20.57
CA LYS A 65 2.12 -17.91 -21.34
C LYS A 65 1.14 -17.20 -20.42
N VAL A 66 0.83 -15.95 -20.74
CA VAL A 66 -0.30 -15.23 -20.12
C VAL A 66 -1.59 -15.78 -20.71
N ARG A 67 -2.40 -16.42 -19.88
CA ARG A 67 -3.67 -17.03 -20.27
C ARG A 67 -4.83 -16.05 -20.07
N ALA A 68 -5.99 -16.38 -20.63
CA ALA A 68 -7.22 -15.59 -20.45
C ALA A 68 -7.58 -15.41 -18.97
N GLY A 69 -7.42 -16.47 -18.15
CA GLY A 69 -7.64 -16.39 -16.70
C GLY A 69 -6.68 -15.42 -15.98
N ASP A 70 -5.40 -15.37 -16.37
CA ASP A 70 -4.43 -14.42 -15.85
C ASP A 70 -4.86 -12.98 -16.17
N ALA A 71 -5.29 -12.74 -17.43
CA ALA A 71 -5.74 -11.43 -17.89
C ALA A 71 -7.02 -10.97 -17.14
N VAL A 72 -7.97 -11.86 -16.91
CA VAL A 72 -9.19 -11.59 -16.13
C VAL A 72 -8.83 -11.23 -14.68
N ASN A 73 -8.00 -12.04 -14.02
CA ASN A 73 -7.54 -11.77 -12.66
C ASN A 73 -6.80 -10.44 -12.57
N PHE A 74 -5.90 -10.17 -13.51
CA PHE A 74 -5.15 -8.91 -13.54
C PHE A 74 -6.07 -7.69 -13.72
N SER A 75 -7.14 -7.81 -14.52
CA SER A 75 -8.08 -6.70 -14.77
C SER A 75 -8.87 -6.26 -13.53
N ILE A 76 -9.01 -7.14 -12.54
CA ILE A 76 -9.67 -6.85 -11.25
C ILE A 76 -8.68 -6.63 -10.10
N GLY A 77 -7.37 -6.53 -10.40
CA GLY A 77 -6.32 -6.32 -9.40
C GLY A 77 -5.96 -7.56 -8.59
N GLN A 78 -6.26 -8.75 -9.09
CA GLN A 78 -5.87 -10.03 -8.52
C GLN A 78 -4.68 -10.64 -9.30
N GLY A 79 -4.19 -11.80 -8.86
CA GLY A 79 -3.09 -12.53 -9.51
C GLY A 79 -1.72 -12.21 -8.94
N ASP A 80 -0.68 -12.30 -9.77
CA ASP A 80 0.72 -12.29 -9.32
C ASP A 80 1.33 -10.89 -9.16
N THR A 81 0.59 -9.82 -9.44
CA THR A 81 1.05 -8.44 -9.21
C THR A 81 1.06 -8.13 -7.71
N VAL A 82 2.19 -7.63 -7.22
CA VAL A 82 2.38 -7.29 -5.81
C VAL A 82 2.81 -5.84 -5.67
N LEU A 83 2.09 -5.08 -4.85
CA LEU A 83 2.42 -3.70 -4.52
C LEU A 83 2.83 -3.59 -3.06
N THR A 84 3.91 -2.87 -2.79
CA THR A 84 4.21 -2.48 -1.41
C THR A 84 3.25 -1.36 -0.97
N PRO A 85 2.82 -1.32 0.30
CA PRO A 85 2.02 -0.20 0.82
C PRO A 85 2.69 1.16 0.58
N LEU A 86 4.00 1.21 0.68
CA LEU A 86 4.79 2.42 0.45
C LEU A 86 4.68 2.91 -1.00
N LYS A 87 4.81 2.00 -1.98
CA LYS A 87 4.64 2.33 -3.41
C LYS A 87 3.22 2.80 -3.70
N LEU A 88 2.23 2.13 -3.14
CA LEU A 88 0.84 2.52 -3.31
C LEU A 88 0.57 3.92 -2.69
N THR A 89 1.19 4.22 -1.54
CA THR A 89 1.12 5.56 -0.92
C THR A 89 1.72 6.63 -1.84
N GLN A 90 2.89 6.38 -2.45
CA GLN A 90 3.50 7.29 -3.42
C GLN A 90 2.58 7.54 -4.63
N MET A 91 1.93 6.47 -5.14
CA MET A 91 0.99 6.59 -6.27
C MET A 91 -0.23 7.46 -5.90
N TYR A 92 -0.84 7.23 -4.73
CA TYR A 92 -1.97 8.04 -4.27
C TYR A 92 -1.57 9.49 -3.97
N ALA A 93 -0.39 9.72 -3.42
CA ALA A 93 0.15 11.07 -3.23
C ALA A 93 0.34 11.79 -4.57
N ALA A 94 0.82 11.09 -5.61
CA ALA A 94 0.97 11.67 -6.95
C ALA A 94 -0.39 11.95 -7.63
N ILE A 95 -1.39 11.07 -7.49
CA ILE A 95 -2.76 11.33 -7.96
C ILE A 95 -3.34 12.56 -7.26
N ALA A 96 -3.17 12.64 -5.95
CA ALA A 96 -3.69 13.73 -5.12
C ALA A 96 -3.11 15.09 -5.50
N ASN A 97 -1.80 15.16 -5.76
CA ASN A 97 -1.08 16.42 -6.05
C ASN A 97 -1.08 16.84 -7.52
N GLY A 98 -1.83 16.14 -8.38
CA GLY A 98 -1.92 16.48 -9.82
C GLY A 98 -0.84 15.83 -10.68
N GLY A 99 -0.19 14.78 -10.21
CA GLY A 99 0.68 13.93 -11.02
C GLY A 99 2.18 14.01 -10.72
N THR A 100 2.62 14.81 -9.76
CA THR A 100 4.03 14.87 -9.38
C THR A 100 4.42 13.68 -8.53
N ILE A 101 5.45 12.95 -8.93
CA ILE A 101 6.01 11.81 -8.19
C ILE A 101 7.21 12.32 -7.38
N TRP A 102 7.11 12.26 -6.06
CA TRP A 102 8.15 12.64 -5.14
C TRP A 102 8.88 11.42 -4.59
N GLN A 103 10.19 11.56 -4.34
CA GLN A 103 10.92 10.61 -3.51
C GLN A 103 10.33 10.62 -2.11
N MET A 104 10.10 9.42 -1.57
CA MET A 104 9.66 9.28 -0.20
C MET A 104 10.85 9.50 0.75
N MET A 105 10.61 10.18 1.87
CA MET A 105 11.65 10.45 2.86
C MET A 105 11.07 10.47 4.27
N VAL A 106 11.84 10.03 5.24
CA VAL A 106 11.52 10.05 6.67
C VAL A 106 12.36 11.12 7.38
N ALA A 107 13.65 11.19 7.03
CA ALA A 107 14.56 12.14 7.65
C ALA A 107 14.30 13.56 7.10
N LYS A 108 14.05 14.52 7.99
CA LYS A 108 13.90 15.94 7.66
C LYS A 108 15.20 16.70 7.83
N ALA A 109 15.93 16.44 8.91
CA ALA A 109 17.19 17.09 9.21
C ALA A 109 18.06 16.26 10.16
N ILE A 110 19.35 16.51 10.13
CA ILE A 110 20.31 16.09 11.17
C ILE A 110 20.54 17.29 12.06
N VAL A 111 20.38 17.11 13.38
CA VAL A 111 20.55 18.17 14.37
C VAL A 111 21.51 17.72 15.46
N LYS A 112 22.25 18.67 16.04
CA LYS A 112 23.01 18.45 17.26
C LYS A 112 22.09 18.39 18.48
N THR A 113 22.62 17.97 19.62
CA THR A 113 21.88 17.87 20.89
C THR A 113 21.32 19.23 21.37
N ASP A 114 21.99 20.32 21.00
CA ASP A 114 21.55 21.70 21.30
C ASP A 114 20.44 22.20 20.36
N GLY A 115 20.04 21.41 19.34
CA GLY A 115 19.06 21.77 18.34
C GLY A 115 19.63 22.43 17.08
N THR A 116 20.94 22.63 17.01
CA THR A 116 21.61 23.22 15.82
C THR A 116 21.46 22.27 14.63
N VAL A 117 20.94 22.79 13.51
CA VAL A 117 20.77 22.03 12.27
C VAL A 117 22.11 21.85 11.59
N VAL A 118 22.54 20.60 11.40
CA VAL A 118 23.78 20.22 10.68
C VAL A 118 23.51 20.07 9.20
N LYS A 119 22.37 19.41 8.85
CA LYS A 119 21.97 19.14 7.46
C LYS A 119 20.45 19.08 7.37
N THR A 120 19.92 19.68 6.33
CA THR A 120 18.48 19.56 5.97
C THR A 120 18.33 18.72 4.72
N PHE A 121 17.34 17.84 4.70
CA PHE A 121 16.94 17.08 3.51
C PHE A 121 15.76 17.76 2.84
N THR A 122 15.83 17.91 1.53
CA THR A 122 14.77 18.52 0.72
C THR A 122 14.08 17.46 -0.14
N PRO A 123 12.75 17.53 -0.32
CA PRO A 123 12.03 16.63 -1.21
C PRO A 123 12.61 16.68 -2.62
N GLN A 124 12.79 15.50 -3.22
CA GLN A 124 13.27 15.35 -4.60
C GLN A 124 12.14 14.89 -5.51
N LYS A 125 11.95 15.60 -6.63
CA LYS A 125 11.01 15.20 -7.67
C LYS A 125 11.64 14.10 -8.53
N LEU A 126 11.00 12.92 -8.56
CA LEU A 126 11.42 11.79 -9.39
C LEU A 126 10.84 11.87 -10.80
N GLY A 127 9.68 12.53 -10.96
CA GLY A 127 9.04 12.64 -12.27
C GLY A 127 7.59 13.11 -12.16
N THR A 128 6.86 12.87 -13.25
CA THR A 128 5.42 13.13 -13.33
C THR A 128 4.71 11.94 -13.94
N VAL A 129 3.46 11.72 -13.56
CA VAL A 129 2.59 10.73 -14.18
C VAL A 129 2.34 11.11 -15.63
N LYS A 130 2.70 10.23 -16.56
CA LYS A 130 2.55 10.46 -18.02
C LYS A 130 1.09 10.22 -18.43
N THR A 131 0.21 11.17 -18.15
CA THR A 131 -1.20 11.12 -18.57
C THR A 131 -1.77 12.54 -18.70
N ALA A 132 -2.88 12.69 -19.41
CA ALA A 132 -3.56 13.97 -19.52
C ALA A 132 -4.10 14.44 -18.15
N PRO A 133 -4.07 15.75 -17.86
CA PRO A 133 -4.64 16.28 -16.61
C PRO A 133 -6.12 15.95 -16.41
N SER A 134 -6.89 15.84 -17.50
CA SER A 134 -8.30 15.43 -17.48
C SER A 134 -8.49 14.01 -16.94
N VAL A 135 -7.60 13.08 -17.29
CA VAL A 135 -7.64 11.69 -16.76
C VAL A 135 -7.36 11.67 -15.27
N LEU A 136 -6.38 12.44 -14.78
CA LEU A 136 -6.12 12.57 -13.34
C LEU A 136 -7.30 13.22 -12.60
N SER A 137 -7.95 14.22 -13.22
CA SER A 137 -9.15 14.84 -12.66
C SER A 137 -10.31 13.87 -12.57
N PHE A 138 -10.56 13.11 -13.64
CA PHE A 138 -11.58 12.06 -13.65
C PHE A 138 -11.30 10.99 -12.58
N LEU A 139 -10.06 10.52 -12.48
CA LEU A 139 -9.66 9.55 -11.48
C LEU A 139 -9.89 10.05 -10.05
N ARG A 140 -9.55 11.32 -9.77
CA ARG A 140 -9.82 11.93 -8.45
C ARG A 140 -11.31 12.01 -8.14
N GLY A 141 -12.13 12.35 -9.12
CA GLY A 141 -13.60 12.32 -9.01
C GLY A 141 -14.10 10.91 -8.69
N SER A 142 -13.66 9.91 -9.46
CA SER A 142 -14.04 8.51 -9.24
C SER A 142 -13.62 8.00 -7.85
N LEU A 143 -12.42 8.35 -7.38
CA LEU A 143 -11.97 8.01 -6.02
C LEU A 143 -12.81 8.70 -4.92
N ARG A 144 -13.38 9.87 -5.21
CA ARG A 144 -14.33 10.52 -4.29
C ARG A 144 -15.64 9.75 -4.25
N GLU A 145 -16.17 9.33 -5.40
CA GLU A 145 -17.43 8.58 -5.49
C GLU A 145 -17.39 7.25 -4.73
N VAL A 146 -16.25 6.57 -4.67
CA VAL A 146 -16.10 5.35 -3.83
C VAL A 146 -16.47 5.60 -2.37
N VAL A 147 -16.21 6.80 -1.86
CA VAL A 147 -16.43 7.18 -0.46
C VAL A 147 -17.79 7.87 -0.28
N VAL A 148 -18.37 8.41 -1.33
CA VAL A 148 -19.72 9.05 -1.28
C VAL A 148 -20.84 8.03 -1.41
N SER A 149 -20.75 7.16 -2.41
CA SER A 149 -21.81 6.25 -2.82
C SER A 149 -21.35 4.80 -3.04
N GLY A 150 -20.02 4.56 -3.07
CA GLY A 150 -19.45 3.27 -3.36
C GLY A 150 -19.10 2.46 -2.10
N THR A 151 -18.12 1.53 -2.26
CA THR A 151 -17.72 0.55 -1.24
C THR A 151 -17.17 1.14 0.05
N GLY A 152 -16.74 2.41 0.05
CA GLY A 152 -16.26 3.13 1.23
C GLY A 152 -17.32 3.97 1.94
N ALA A 153 -18.50 4.13 1.38
CA ALA A 153 -19.52 5.07 1.85
C ALA A 153 -19.95 4.80 3.31
N GLY A 154 -20.22 3.55 3.66
CA GLY A 154 -20.63 3.18 5.01
C GLY A 154 -19.59 3.50 6.10
N VAL A 155 -18.30 3.43 5.76
CA VAL A 155 -17.22 3.73 6.71
C VAL A 155 -17.12 5.23 7.00
N PHE A 156 -17.23 6.06 5.96
CA PHE A 156 -17.00 7.51 6.06
C PHE A 156 -18.29 8.33 6.15
N ALA A 157 -19.44 7.68 6.27
CA ALA A 157 -20.72 8.39 6.49
C ALA A 157 -20.61 9.36 7.69
N GLY A 158 -20.99 10.62 7.48
CA GLY A 158 -20.91 11.67 8.49
C GLY A 158 -19.52 12.11 8.90
N PHE A 159 -18.46 11.64 8.22
CA PHE A 159 -17.10 12.09 8.52
C PHE A 159 -16.89 13.52 8.01
N PRO A 160 -16.38 14.47 8.86
CA PRO A 160 -16.40 15.89 8.54
C PRO A 160 -15.32 16.34 7.55
N VAL A 161 -14.44 15.43 7.12
CA VAL A 161 -13.40 15.70 6.12
C VAL A 161 -13.67 14.88 4.86
N GLU A 162 -13.67 15.51 3.70
CA GLU A 162 -13.86 14.82 2.43
C GLU A 162 -12.66 13.90 2.14
N ILE A 163 -12.92 12.61 1.97
CA ILE A 163 -11.92 11.60 1.65
C ILE A 163 -12.12 11.14 0.20
N SER A 164 -11.03 10.91 -0.51
CA SER A 164 -10.98 10.17 -1.77
C SER A 164 -10.18 8.90 -1.58
N GLY A 165 -10.68 7.75 -2.01
CA GLY A 165 -9.96 6.49 -1.80
C GLY A 165 -10.59 5.30 -2.49
N LYS A 166 -9.99 4.12 -2.31
CA LYS A 166 -10.46 2.85 -2.87
C LYS A 166 -10.20 1.72 -1.90
N THR A 167 -11.20 0.90 -1.71
CA THR A 167 -11.09 -0.40 -1.02
C THR A 167 -10.37 -1.40 -1.91
N GLY A 168 -9.61 -2.30 -1.31
CA GLY A 168 -9.05 -3.47 -1.96
C GLY A 168 -9.23 -4.71 -1.08
N THR A 169 -9.44 -5.86 -1.71
CA THR A 169 -9.50 -7.16 -1.05
C THR A 169 -8.66 -8.12 -1.87
N GLY A 170 -7.48 -8.47 -1.35
CA GLY A 170 -6.55 -9.37 -2.02
C GLY A 170 -6.78 -10.81 -1.55
N GLN A 171 -7.20 -11.69 -2.44
CA GLN A 171 -7.41 -13.09 -2.10
C GLN A 171 -6.10 -13.77 -1.69
N VAL A 172 -6.16 -14.55 -0.61
CA VAL A 172 -5.02 -15.32 -0.11
C VAL A 172 -5.39 -16.80 -0.07
N PHE A 173 -4.62 -17.61 -0.76
CA PHE A 173 -4.82 -19.05 -0.79
C PHE A 173 -4.05 -19.75 0.33
N GLY A 174 -4.56 -20.88 0.77
CA GLY A 174 -3.91 -21.75 1.76
C GLY A 174 -4.64 -21.81 3.08
N ARG A 175 -4.01 -22.48 4.04
CA ARG A 175 -4.55 -22.71 5.39
C ARG A 175 -3.61 -22.17 6.45
N ASN A 176 -4.19 -21.79 7.56
CA ASN A 176 -3.48 -21.47 8.80
C ASN A 176 -3.00 -22.78 9.47
N PRO A 177 -2.05 -22.71 10.41
CA PRO A 177 -1.59 -23.90 11.15
C PRO A 177 -2.69 -24.69 11.86
N ASN A 178 -3.78 -24.02 12.26
CA ASN A 178 -4.96 -24.64 12.88
C ASN A 178 -5.93 -25.29 11.87
N GLY A 179 -5.59 -25.30 10.56
CA GLY A 179 -6.38 -25.90 9.49
C GLY A 179 -7.47 -25.01 8.91
N SER A 180 -7.78 -23.84 9.48
CA SER A 180 -8.73 -22.88 8.91
C SER A 180 -8.20 -22.30 7.58
N LEU A 181 -9.08 -21.89 6.67
CA LEU A 181 -8.68 -21.13 5.48
C LEU A 181 -8.07 -19.79 5.91
N LYS A 182 -7.07 -19.34 5.17
CA LYS A 182 -6.59 -17.97 5.31
C LYS A 182 -7.66 -17.00 4.85
N ASP A 183 -7.80 -15.90 5.58
CA ASP A 183 -8.69 -14.82 5.20
C ASP A 183 -7.99 -13.88 4.20
N ASP A 184 -8.76 -13.09 3.49
CA ASP A 184 -8.26 -12.15 2.48
C ASP A 184 -7.44 -11.01 3.11
N THR A 185 -6.56 -10.41 2.32
CA THR A 185 -5.83 -9.21 2.72
C THR A 185 -6.68 -7.98 2.48
N SER A 186 -6.97 -7.26 3.56
CA SER A 186 -7.72 -6.01 3.53
C SER A 186 -6.83 -4.84 3.12
N TRP A 187 -7.32 -3.98 2.21
CA TRP A 187 -6.63 -2.77 1.76
C TRP A 187 -7.57 -1.57 1.73
N PHE A 188 -7.05 -0.41 2.11
CA PHE A 188 -7.66 0.87 1.81
C PHE A 188 -6.57 1.89 1.47
N ALA A 189 -6.63 2.46 0.28
CA ALA A 189 -5.72 3.50 -0.18
C ALA A 189 -6.49 4.80 -0.40
N SER A 190 -5.97 5.93 0.10
CA SER A 190 -6.73 7.17 0.14
C SER A 190 -5.86 8.42 0.25
N TYR A 191 -6.47 9.56 0.04
CA TYR A 191 -5.93 10.86 0.39
C TYR A 191 -7.04 11.79 0.91
N ALA A 192 -6.66 12.78 1.70
CA ALA A 192 -7.57 13.75 2.28
C ALA A 192 -6.89 15.12 2.53
N PRO A 193 -7.66 16.25 2.51
CA PRO A 193 -9.00 16.37 1.96
C PRO A 193 -9.04 16.12 0.45
N SER A 194 -10.21 15.78 -0.12
CA SER A 194 -10.36 15.48 -1.55
C SER A 194 -9.95 16.62 -2.47
N LYS A 195 -10.33 17.86 -2.14
CA LYS A 195 -10.08 19.04 -2.98
C LYS A 195 -8.68 19.61 -2.80
N ASN A 196 -8.22 19.72 -1.54
CA ASN A 196 -6.90 20.25 -1.18
C ASN A 196 -6.12 19.18 -0.39
N PRO A 197 -5.56 18.16 -1.06
CA PRO A 197 -4.95 17.02 -0.40
C PRO A 197 -3.75 17.41 0.46
N ARG A 198 -3.72 16.90 1.69
CA ARG A 198 -2.63 17.12 2.64
C ARG A 198 -1.94 15.83 3.05
N TYR A 199 -2.71 14.76 3.13
CA TYR A 199 -2.22 13.45 3.53
C TYR A 199 -2.68 12.38 2.56
N ALA A 200 -1.78 11.44 2.25
CA ALA A 200 -2.12 10.17 1.65
C ALA A 200 -1.92 9.08 2.71
N VAL A 201 -2.91 8.21 2.85
CA VAL A 201 -2.90 7.13 3.83
C VAL A 201 -3.26 5.82 3.14
N VAL A 202 -2.40 4.84 3.27
CA VAL A 202 -2.63 3.47 2.79
C VAL A 202 -2.50 2.52 3.97
N MET A 203 -3.49 1.68 4.15
CA MET A 203 -3.49 0.63 5.17
C MET A 203 -3.69 -0.73 4.52
N MET A 204 -2.88 -1.69 4.96
CA MET A 204 -2.97 -3.09 4.59
C MET A 204 -3.00 -3.93 5.86
N VAL A 205 -3.93 -4.87 5.92
CA VAL A 205 -4.03 -5.83 7.03
C VAL A 205 -4.08 -7.24 6.45
N GLY A 206 -3.02 -8.02 6.71
CA GLY A 206 -2.97 -9.43 6.32
C GLY A 206 -4.06 -10.22 7.04
N GLN A 207 -4.77 -11.06 6.30
CA GLN A 207 -5.93 -11.80 6.82
C GLN A 207 -6.97 -10.90 7.51
N GLY A 208 -7.17 -9.67 6.99
CA GLY A 208 -8.10 -8.69 7.53
C GLY A 208 -9.48 -8.72 6.88
N GLY A 209 -9.71 -9.61 5.93
CA GLY A 209 -10.99 -9.70 5.22
C GLY A 209 -11.25 -8.51 4.29
N PHE A 210 -12.44 -7.94 4.33
CA PHE A 210 -12.85 -6.88 3.40
C PHE A 210 -12.18 -5.54 3.68
N GLY A 211 -11.78 -4.86 2.58
CA GLY A 211 -11.08 -3.58 2.63
C GLY A 211 -11.83 -2.48 3.39
N ALA A 212 -13.14 -2.38 3.22
CA ALA A 212 -13.94 -1.36 3.91
C ALA A 212 -14.01 -1.58 5.42
N SER A 213 -14.33 -2.81 5.85
CA SER A 213 -14.62 -3.13 7.26
C SER A 213 -13.40 -3.13 8.17
N THR A 214 -12.21 -3.35 7.63
CA THR A 214 -10.96 -3.40 8.41
C THR A 214 -10.06 -2.22 8.08
N SER A 215 -9.43 -2.21 6.92
CA SER A 215 -8.48 -1.15 6.56
C SER A 215 -9.15 0.22 6.43
N GLY A 216 -10.40 0.27 5.94
CA GLY A 216 -11.17 1.52 5.87
C GLY A 216 -11.42 2.15 7.24
N VAL A 217 -11.80 1.33 8.23
CA VAL A 217 -12.00 1.77 9.61
C VAL A 217 -10.70 2.30 10.22
N GLY A 218 -9.58 1.57 10.03
CA GLY A 218 -8.28 2.03 10.51
C GLY A 218 -7.82 3.34 9.87
N VAL A 219 -8.03 3.49 8.55
CA VAL A 219 -7.74 4.75 7.84
C VAL A 219 -8.60 5.91 8.38
N LYS A 220 -9.89 5.66 8.69
CA LYS A 220 -10.75 6.66 9.31
C LYS A 220 -10.17 7.14 10.64
N GLN A 221 -9.71 6.23 11.51
CA GLN A 221 -9.09 6.57 12.79
C GLN A 221 -7.79 7.38 12.61
N ILE A 222 -6.96 7.04 11.63
CA ILE A 222 -5.77 7.82 11.28
C ILE A 222 -6.17 9.24 10.88
N TYR A 223 -7.17 9.41 10.03
CA TYR A 223 -7.65 10.74 9.65
C TYR A 223 -8.30 11.51 10.82
N GLN A 224 -8.98 10.82 11.74
CA GLN A 224 -9.47 11.47 12.98
C GLN A 224 -8.32 12.14 13.73
N THR A 225 -7.22 11.43 13.91
CA THR A 225 -6.02 11.96 14.59
C THR A 225 -5.35 13.09 13.78
N LEU A 226 -5.16 12.88 12.47
CA LEU A 226 -4.48 13.86 11.61
C LEU A 226 -5.22 15.20 11.51
N PHE A 227 -6.55 15.15 11.49
CA PHE A 227 -7.40 16.34 11.34
C PHE A 227 -8.03 16.83 12.65
N GLY A 228 -7.80 16.12 13.76
CA GLY A 228 -8.40 16.47 15.05
C GLY A 228 -9.92 16.31 15.06
N VAL A 229 -10.43 15.21 14.50
CA VAL A 229 -11.86 14.93 14.48
C VAL A 229 -12.29 14.35 15.82
N VAL A 230 -13.17 15.08 16.52
CA VAL A 230 -13.79 14.65 17.78
C VAL A 230 -15.30 14.56 17.54
N GLY A 231 -15.85 13.37 17.70
CA GLY A 231 -17.23 13.10 17.23
C GLY A 231 -17.35 13.32 15.72
N ASN A 232 -18.24 14.19 15.30
CA ASN A 232 -18.46 14.54 13.89
C ASN A 232 -17.98 15.96 13.53
N LYS A 233 -17.04 16.51 14.29
CA LYS A 233 -16.53 17.89 14.08
C LYS A 233 -15.01 17.90 14.05
N VAL A 234 -14.45 18.77 13.21
CA VAL A 234 -13.02 19.09 13.23
C VAL A 234 -12.75 20.08 14.35
N VAL A 235 -11.85 19.72 15.26
CA VAL A 235 -11.38 20.56 16.36
C VAL A 235 -9.89 20.87 16.09
N PRO A 236 -9.53 22.06 15.58
CA PRO A 236 -8.18 22.35 15.11
C PRO A 236 -7.07 22.10 16.15
N GLY A 237 -7.34 22.41 17.42
CA GLY A 237 -6.39 22.18 18.51
C GLY A 237 -6.17 20.71 18.88
N ALA A 238 -7.02 19.78 18.40
CA ALA A 238 -6.90 18.34 18.61
C ALA A 238 -6.16 17.63 17.44
N ALA A 239 -5.86 18.34 16.35
CA ALA A 239 -5.13 17.76 15.24
C ALA A 239 -3.68 17.44 15.62
N LEU A 240 -3.15 16.30 15.12
CA LEU A 240 -1.75 15.92 15.35
C LEU A 240 -0.77 17.00 14.86
N PHE A 241 -1.12 17.65 13.74
CA PHE A 241 -0.41 18.81 13.18
C PHE A 241 -1.42 19.96 13.03
N PRO A 242 -1.66 20.81 14.05
CA PRO A 242 -2.78 21.75 14.10
C PRO A 242 -2.94 22.66 12.88
N GLU A 243 -1.84 23.12 12.31
CA GLU A 243 -1.86 23.96 11.10
C GLU A 243 -1.75 23.13 9.81
N GLY A 244 -1.76 21.80 9.93
CA GLY A 244 -1.56 20.87 8.82
C GLY A 244 -0.19 20.95 8.15
N LYS A 245 0.76 21.52 8.85
CA LYS A 245 2.17 21.58 8.49
C LYS A 245 2.98 20.82 9.53
N PRO A 246 4.05 20.13 9.12
CA PRO A 246 4.99 19.54 10.07
C PRO A 246 5.52 20.64 11.03
N PRO A 247 5.88 20.28 12.27
CA PRO A 247 6.46 21.22 13.21
C PRO A 247 7.63 21.98 12.58
N THR A 248 7.64 23.28 12.66
CA THR A 248 8.73 24.12 12.12
C THR A 248 9.94 24.16 13.06
N LYS A 249 9.72 23.94 14.35
CA LYS A 249 10.81 23.81 15.34
C LYS A 249 11.18 22.35 15.49
N LEU A 250 12.45 22.05 15.29
CA LEU A 250 13.01 20.73 15.56
C LEU A 250 13.05 20.51 17.08
N PRO A 251 12.65 19.31 17.56
CA PRO A 251 12.71 19.03 18.99
C PRO A 251 14.17 19.08 19.49
N LYS A 252 14.38 19.58 20.69
CA LYS A 252 15.67 19.42 21.37
C LYS A 252 15.86 17.94 21.68
N ILE A 253 16.96 17.38 21.23
CA ILE A 253 17.29 15.98 21.49
C ILE A 253 18.08 15.94 22.79
N SER A 254 17.55 15.30 23.83
CA SER A 254 18.33 14.96 25.02
C SER A 254 19.38 13.92 24.63
N PRO A 255 20.64 14.04 25.14
CA PRO A 255 21.64 13.01 24.92
C PRO A 255 21.10 11.66 25.37
N ALA A 256 21.27 10.60 24.55
CA ALA A 256 20.91 9.26 24.97
C ALA A 256 21.62 8.96 26.30
N THR A 257 20.89 8.63 27.33
CA THR A 257 21.47 8.08 28.56
C THR A 257 22.25 6.84 28.16
N LYS A 258 23.56 6.83 28.39
CA LYS A 258 24.39 5.64 28.17
C LYS A 258 23.72 4.47 28.90
N PRO A 259 23.63 3.29 28.27
CA PRO A 259 23.15 2.10 28.99
C PRO A 259 24.03 1.94 30.24
N LYS A 260 23.42 1.76 31.40
CA LYS A 260 24.19 1.34 32.59
C LYS A 260 24.90 0.06 32.24
N GLU A 261 26.24 0.09 32.27
CA GLU A 261 27.02 -1.14 32.18
C GLU A 261 26.48 -2.09 33.24
N ALA A 262 26.05 -3.28 32.79
CA ALA A 262 25.68 -4.33 33.71
C ALA A 262 26.92 -4.66 34.53
N SER A 263 26.88 -4.36 35.83
CA SER A 263 27.92 -4.80 36.75
C SER A 263 28.02 -6.33 36.70
N LYS A 264 29.21 -6.80 36.32
CA LYS A 264 29.57 -8.22 36.34
C LYS A 264 29.52 -8.77 37.75
#